data_0bc9e54c57df30944912754fd3175103
#
_entry.id   0bc9e54c57df30944912754fd3175103
#
_cell.length_a   1.000
_cell.length_b   1.000
_cell.length_c   1.000
_cell.angle_alpha   90.00
_cell.angle_beta   90.00
_cell.angle_gamma   90.00
#
_symmetry.space_group_name_H-M   'P 1'
#
loop_
_entity.id
_entity.type
_entity.pdbx_description
1 polymer ?
#
loop_
_entity_poly.entity_id
_entity_poly.type
_entity_poly.pdbx_seq_one_letter_code
_entity_poly.pdbx_strand_id
1 'polypeptide(L)'
;MNVGEVYDLFRSLVDEPDETFLSVGNTQTYLHAGHLEYRGKITDINPEVFSSRIWITPTTEEFELAGVIFSSAAAAAPAADQAQRIIRIGVVDSAASDQISYYLVPCQSPVEVENAQGDYCLAGTKLIFSSKMSSTTLRIEYVRVPGITKTDWITGSATFIDNFPNFHPLIALYAARYYAIRDGASNAPLLAQLAHKEDELKQFLATGMTTDNAQYISPQIGYSNVVVI
;
A
#
# COMPACT_ATOMS: atom_id res chain seq x y z
N MET A 1 8.54 -11.66 -11.77
CA MET A 1 8.35 -12.83 -10.87
C MET A 1 6.91 -12.83 -10.37
N ASN A 2 6.32 -14.01 -10.24
CA ASN A 2 5.03 -14.23 -9.58
C ASN A 2 5.23 -14.68 -8.12
N VAL A 3 4.12 -14.88 -7.40
CA VAL A 3 4.14 -15.30 -5.98
C VAL A 3 4.86 -16.63 -5.77
N GLY A 4 4.65 -17.62 -6.65
CA GLY A 4 5.30 -18.92 -6.55
C GLY A 4 6.81 -18.85 -6.74
N GLU A 5 7.28 -18.08 -7.71
CA GLU A 5 8.71 -17.87 -7.93
C GLU A 5 9.40 -17.17 -6.75
N VAL A 6 8.72 -16.22 -6.08
CA VAL A 6 9.23 -15.58 -4.86
C VAL A 6 9.24 -16.57 -3.69
N TYR A 7 8.22 -17.42 -3.60
CA TYR A 7 8.16 -18.50 -2.60
C TYR A 7 9.36 -19.45 -2.73
N ASP A 8 9.63 -19.92 -3.95
CA ASP A 8 10.72 -20.85 -4.22
C ASP A 8 12.09 -20.19 -3.99
N LEU A 9 12.24 -18.91 -4.37
CA LEU A 9 13.44 -18.13 -4.09
C LEU A 9 13.71 -18.00 -2.58
N PHE A 10 12.68 -17.71 -1.80
CA PHE A 10 12.82 -17.62 -0.34
C PHE A 10 13.29 -18.94 0.27
N ARG A 11 12.69 -20.08 -0.15
CA ARG A 11 13.09 -21.42 0.30
C ARG A 11 14.55 -21.72 -0.03
N SER A 12 15.01 -21.31 -1.21
CA SER A 12 16.41 -21.45 -1.62
C SER A 12 17.35 -20.57 -0.79
N LEU A 13 16.93 -19.35 -0.42
CA LEU A 13 17.74 -18.42 0.38
C LEU A 13 17.94 -18.90 1.82
N VAL A 14 16.99 -19.61 2.37
CA VAL A 14 17.07 -20.15 3.74
C VAL A 14 17.58 -21.60 3.79
N ASP A 15 17.97 -22.17 2.63
CA ASP A 15 18.46 -23.54 2.48
C ASP A 15 17.48 -24.61 3.01
N GLU A 16 16.18 -24.33 2.84
CA GLU A 16 15.06 -25.16 3.29
C GLU A 16 14.15 -25.53 2.11
N PRO A 17 14.62 -26.36 1.17
CA PRO A 17 13.86 -26.67 -0.06
C PRO A 17 12.60 -27.49 0.22
N ASP A 18 12.54 -28.19 1.35
CA ASP A 18 11.38 -28.96 1.79
C ASP A 18 10.73 -28.37 3.07
N GLU A 19 9.70 -29.02 3.56
CA GLU A 19 8.93 -28.55 4.72
C GLU A 19 9.41 -29.13 6.07
N THR A 20 10.57 -29.74 6.12
CA THR A 20 11.06 -30.47 7.28
C THR A 20 11.24 -29.58 8.50
N PHE A 21 11.86 -28.39 8.33
CA PHE A 21 12.12 -27.45 9.43
C PHE A 21 11.27 -26.19 9.31
N LEU A 22 10.88 -25.80 8.10
CA LEU A 22 10.10 -24.62 7.83
C LEU A 22 8.76 -24.96 7.18
N SER A 23 7.71 -25.04 7.98
CA SER A 23 6.36 -25.35 7.51
C SER A 23 5.82 -24.29 6.52
N VAL A 24 4.88 -24.70 5.67
CA VAL A 24 4.19 -23.80 4.72
C VAL A 24 3.62 -22.58 5.44
N GLY A 25 2.95 -22.75 6.59
CA GLY A 25 2.35 -21.65 7.34
C GLY A 25 3.37 -20.63 7.86
N ASN A 26 4.58 -21.08 8.24
CA ASN A 26 5.67 -20.18 8.62
C ASN A 26 6.25 -19.47 7.41
N THR A 27 6.49 -20.18 6.31
CA THR A 27 6.91 -19.58 5.03
C THR A 27 5.98 -18.49 4.59
N GLN A 28 4.68 -18.75 4.60
CA GLN A 28 3.63 -17.77 4.29
C GLN A 28 3.68 -16.55 5.19
N THR A 29 3.97 -16.75 6.49
CA THR A 29 4.07 -15.64 7.46
C THR A 29 5.25 -14.73 7.13
N TYR A 30 6.43 -15.31 6.86
CA TYR A 30 7.62 -14.53 6.52
C TYR A 30 7.49 -13.81 5.18
N LEU A 31 6.97 -14.49 4.16
CA LEU A 31 6.76 -13.88 2.85
C LEU A 31 5.73 -12.77 2.88
N HIS A 32 4.65 -12.94 3.64
CA HIS A 32 3.67 -11.88 3.81
C HIS A 32 4.27 -10.67 4.53
N ALA A 33 5.05 -10.87 5.59
CA ALA A 33 5.77 -9.79 6.27
C ALA A 33 6.77 -9.10 5.36
N GLY A 34 7.54 -9.87 4.57
CA GLY A 34 8.46 -9.33 3.57
C GLY A 34 7.76 -8.51 2.49
N HIS A 35 6.59 -8.96 2.02
CA HIS A 35 5.78 -8.22 1.06
C HIS A 35 5.25 -6.90 1.62
N LEU A 36 4.78 -6.89 2.87
CA LEU A 36 4.34 -5.65 3.52
C LEU A 36 5.49 -4.64 3.66
N GLU A 37 6.70 -5.12 4.01
CA GLU A 37 7.87 -4.26 4.10
C GLU A 37 8.30 -3.71 2.73
N TYR A 38 8.34 -4.57 1.71
CA TYR A 38 8.63 -4.18 0.33
C TYR A 38 7.68 -3.07 -0.14
N ARG A 39 6.37 -3.24 0.05
CA ARG A 39 5.37 -2.23 -0.28
C ARG A 39 5.56 -0.96 0.54
N GLY A 40 5.88 -1.09 1.83
CA GLY A 40 6.18 0.04 2.71
C GLY A 40 7.31 0.89 2.16
N LYS A 41 8.43 0.27 1.78
CA LYS A 41 9.58 0.97 1.17
C LYS A 41 9.21 1.73 -0.11
N ILE A 42 8.40 1.13 -0.99
CA ILE A 42 7.95 1.80 -2.21
C ILE A 42 7.04 2.98 -1.86
N THR A 43 6.07 2.79 -0.98
CA THR A 43 5.10 3.84 -0.61
C THR A 43 5.70 4.97 0.20
N ASP A 44 6.81 4.75 0.89
CA ASP A 44 7.54 5.80 1.60
C ASP A 44 8.27 6.74 0.63
N ILE A 45 8.74 6.20 -0.50
CA ILE A 45 9.39 6.99 -1.56
C ILE A 45 8.34 7.62 -2.47
N ASN A 46 7.36 6.81 -2.90
CA ASN A 46 6.30 7.23 -3.80
C ASN A 46 4.95 6.58 -3.43
N PRO A 47 4.13 7.24 -2.64
CA PRO A 47 2.84 6.71 -2.23
C PRO A 47 1.86 6.54 -3.40
N GLU A 48 2.06 7.24 -4.51
CA GLU A 48 1.15 7.19 -5.66
C GLU A 48 1.23 5.87 -6.42
N VAL A 49 2.32 5.11 -6.30
CA VAL A 49 2.52 3.81 -6.97
C VAL A 49 1.40 2.81 -6.65
N PHE A 50 0.94 2.77 -5.42
CA PHE A 50 -0.14 1.88 -4.98
C PHE A 50 -1.40 2.66 -4.58
N SER A 51 -1.58 3.86 -5.17
CA SER A 51 -2.73 4.70 -4.88
C SER A 51 -4.01 4.22 -5.57
N SER A 52 -5.12 4.59 -4.97
CA SER A 52 -6.46 4.53 -5.54
C SER A 52 -7.20 5.81 -5.21
N ARG A 53 -8.35 6.01 -5.83
CA ARG A 53 -9.16 7.22 -5.70
C ARG A 53 -10.61 6.86 -5.43
N ILE A 54 -11.26 7.67 -4.62
CA ILE A 54 -12.69 7.61 -4.39
C ILE A 54 -13.23 9.04 -4.33
N TRP A 55 -14.47 9.23 -4.79
CA TRP A 55 -15.18 10.48 -4.69
C TRP A 55 -16.29 10.36 -3.65
N ILE A 56 -16.39 11.35 -2.79
CA ILE A 56 -17.44 11.42 -1.76
C ILE A 56 -18.03 12.83 -1.77
N THR A 57 -19.29 12.94 -1.32
CA THR A 57 -19.94 14.23 -1.10
C THR A 57 -20.51 14.21 0.32
N PRO A 58 -19.75 14.68 1.33
CA PRO A 58 -20.23 14.69 2.70
C PRO A 58 -21.46 15.59 2.83
N THR A 59 -22.50 15.10 3.52
CA THR A 59 -23.70 15.90 3.84
C THR A 59 -23.66 16.48 5.25
N THR A 60 -22.71 16.03 6.06
CA THR A 60 -22.47 16.44 7.45
C THR A 60 -21.01 16.72 7.67
N GLU A 61 -20.65 17.31 8.82
CA GLU A 61 -19.27 17.56 9.21
C GLU A 61 -18.49 16.28 9.52
N GLU A 62 -19.16 15.16 9.78
CA GLU A 62 -18.56 13.85 9.96
C GLU A 62 -18.92 12.92 8.80
N PHE A 63 -17.93 12.24 8.25
CA PHE A 63 -18.10 11.23 7.22
C PHE A 63 -17.41 9.91 7.63
N GLU A 64 -18.18 8.82 7.69
CA GLU A 64 -17.67 7.51 8.05
C GLU A 64 -17.03 6.83 6.84
N LEU A 65 -15.76 6.50 6.94
CA LEU A 65 -14.99 5.79 5.92
C LEU A 65 -15.01 4.27 6.10
N ALA A 66 -15.50 3.78 7.27
CA ALA A 66 -15.65 2.35 7.49
C ALA A 66 -16.67 1.75 6.52
N GLY A 67 -16.29 0.66 5.84
CA GLY A 67 -17.10 0.08 4.78
C GLY A 67 -17.00 0.78 3.42
N VAL A 68 -16.38 1.96 3.35
CA VAL A 68 -16.10 2.70 2.11
C VAL A 68 -14.68 2.39 1.63
N ILE A 69 -13.67 2.81 2.39
CA ILE A 69 -12.26 2.56 2.09
C ILE A 69 -11.51 1.89 3.25
N PHE A 70 -12.06 1.88 4.46
CA PHE A 70 -11.53 1.13 5.59
C PHE A 70 -12.38 -0.11 5.85
N SER A 71 -11.77 -1.16 6.42
CA SER A 71 -12.51 -2.33 6.85
C SER A 71 -13.56 -1.94 7.88
N SER A 72 -14.81 -2.35 7.68
CA SER A 72 -15.78 -2.33 8.75
C SER A 72 -15.49 -3.49 9.70
N ALA A 73 -15.78 -3.33 10.99
CA ALA A 73 -15.64 -4.40 11.98
C ALA A 73 -16.42 -5.69 11.64
N ALA A 74 -17.34 -5.61 10.69
CA ALA A 74 -18.15 -6.73 10.19
C ALA A 74 -17.56 -7.42 8.95
N ALA A 75 -16.53 -6.89 8.32
CA ALA A 75 -15.94 -7.48 7.11
C ALA A 75 -14.93 -8.58 7.49
N ALA A 76 -15.22 -9.81 7.13
CA ALA A 76 -14.38 -10.96 7.43
C ALA A 76 -13.06 -11.03 6.64
N ALA A 77 -12.90 -10.23 5.58
CA ALA A 77 -11.66 -10.12 4.80
C ALA A 77 -11.50 -8.69 4.26
N PRO A 78 -10.27 -8.20 4.11
CA PRO A 78 -10.03 -6.92 3.47
C PRO A 78 -10.49 -6.98 2.02
N ALA A 79 -11.38 -6.07 1.62
CA ALA A 79 -11.66 -5.88 0.21
C ALA A 79 -10.39 -5.36 -0.49
N ALA A 80 -10.19 -5.75 -1.75
CA ALA A 80 -9.01 -5.38 -2.52
C ALA A 80 -8.75 -3.86 -2.63
N ASP A 81 -9.76 -3.05 -2.31
CA ASP A 81 -9.73 -1.60 -2.41
C ASP A 81 -9.64 -0.87 -1.05
N GLN A 82 -9.33 -1.60 0.04
CA GLN A 82 -9.19 -0.95 1.34
C GLN A 82 -7.97 -0.04 1.42
N ALA A 83 -8.13 1.07 2.15
CA ALA A 83 -7.07 2.02 2.41
C ALA A 83 -6.14 1.53 3.52
N GLN A 84 -4.84 1.60 3.26
CA GLN A 84 -3.81 1.52 4.28
C GLN A 84 -3.58 2.89 4.93
N ARG A 85 -3.53 3.94 4.11
CA ARG A 85 -3.44 5.34 4.56
C ARG A 85 -4.02 6.29 3.51
N ILE A 86 -4.55 7.42 3.93
CA ILE A 86 -4.91 8.53 3.05
C ILE A 86 -3.65 9.28 2.66
N ILE A 87 -3.51 9.61 1.38
CA ILE A 87 -2.41 10.42 0.84
C ILE A 87 -2.80 11.89 0.93
N ARG A 88 -3.96 12.22 0.34
CA ARG A 88 -4.48 13.59 0.28
C ARG A 88 -5.98 13.59 -0.05
N ILE A 89 -6.63 14.68 0.27
CA ILE A 89 -8.02 14.95 -0.08
C ILE A 89 -8.07 16.25 -0.87
N GLY A 90 -8.74 16.24 -2.00
CA GLY A 90 -8.88 17.42 -2.86
C GLY A 90 -10.34 17.73 -3.13
N VAL A 91 -10.66 19.01 -3.28
CA VAL A 91 -11.96 19.49 -3.74
C VAL A 91 -12.02 19.40 -5.26
N VAL A 92 -13.10 18.85 -5.79
CA VAL A 92 -13.38 18.77 -7.23
C VAL A 92 -14.74 19.38 -7.53
N ASP A 93 -14.87 19.94 -8.76
CA ASP A 93 -16.10 20.61 -9.15
C ASP A 93 -17.27 19.62 -9.33
N SER A 94 -16.96 18.36 -9.67
CA SER A 94 -17.96 17.28 -9.79
C SER A 94 -17.28 15.93 -9.68
N ALA A 95 -18.07 14.87 -9.36
CA ALA A 95 -17.57 13.49 -9.33
C ALA A 95 -17.09 12.98 -10.70
N ALA A 96 -17.47 13.63 -11.79
CA ALA A 96 -16.99 13.32 -13.15
C ALA A 96 -15.71 14.08 -13.51
N SER A 97 -15.25 15.01 -12.67
CA SER A 97 -14.04 15.80 -12.90
C SER A 97 -12.85 15.16 -12.22
N ASP A 98 -11.78 14.95 -12.98
CA ASP A 98 -10.47 14.57 -12.43
C ASP A 98 -9.65 15.81 -11.99
N GLN A 99 -10.14 17.01 -12.29
CA GLN A 99 -9.43 18.23 -11.94
C GLN A 99 -9.70 18.62 -10.50
N ILE A 100 -8.63 18.69 -9.71
CA ILE A 100 -8.67 19.16 -8.33
C ILE A 100 -8.56 20.69 -8.34
N SER A 101 -9.51 21.37 -7.71
CA SER A 101 -9.49 22.82 -7.52
C SER A 101 -8.46 23.24 -6.49
N TYR A 102 -8.42 22.51 -5.36
CA TYR A 102 -7.40 22.68 -4.31
C TYR A 102 -7.37 21.47 -3.38
N TYR A 103 -6.26 21.28 -2.66
CA TYR A 103 -6.13 20.24 -1.65
C TYR A 103 -6.51 20.77 -0.27
N LEU A 104 -7.16 19.92 0.52
CA LEU A 104 -7.51 20.18 1.90
C LEU A 104 -6.29 20.03 2.81
N VAL A 105 -6.19 20.88 3.81
CA VAL A 105 -5.13 20.87 4.82
C VAL A 105 -5.53 19.94 5.97
N PRO A 106 -4.74 18.88 6.27
CA PRO A 106 -5.02 18.00 7.39
C PRO A 106 -4.70 18.67 8.73
N CYS A 107 -5.48 18.35 9.75
CA CYS A 107 -5.24 18.69 11.14
C CYS A 107 -4.95 17.44 11.97
N GLN A 108 -4.34 17.62 13.14
CA GLN A 108 -4.05 16.54 14.08
C GLN A 108 -5.24 16.21 14.99
N SER A 109 -6.13 17.16 15.19
CA SER A 109 -7.28 17.00 16.09
C SER A 109 -8.56 17.65 15.53
N PRO A 110 -9.75 17.16 15.93
CA PRO A 110 -11.02 17.79 15.59
C PRO A 110 -11.12 19.25 16.05
N VAL A 111 -10.53 19.57 17.21
CA VAL A 111 -10.52 20.94 17.76
C VAL A 111 -9.81 21.93 16.85
N GLU A 112 -8.76 21.49 16.15
CA GLU A 112 -8.05 22.32 15.17
C GLU A 112 -8.94 22.61 13.95
N VAL A 113 -9.78 21.66 13.52
CA VAL A 113 -10.78 21.87 12.46
C VAL A 113 -11.81 22.92 12.89
N GLU A 114 -12.34 22.81 14.12
CA GLU A 114 -13.29 23.78 14.69
C GLU A 114 -12.66 25.18 14.78
N ASN A 115 -11.37 25.27 15.09
CA ASN A 115 -10.63 26.52 15.17
C ASN A 115 -10.12 27.03 13.81
N ALA A 116 -10.53 26.41 12.70
CA ALA A 116 -10.12 26.74 11.34
C ALA A 116 -8.59 26.73 11.11
N GLN A 117 -7.86 25.89 11.83
CA GLN A 117 -6.41 25.66 11.63
C GLN A 117 -6.12 24.68 10.51
N GLY A 118 -7.16 24.03 9.95
CA GLY A 118 -7.13 23.20 8.77
C GLY A 118 -8.53 22.78 8.35
N ASP A 119 -8.61 21.95 7.33
CA ASP A 119 -9.88 21.67 6.66
C ASP A 119 -10.51 20.34 7.11
N TYR A 120 -9.68 19.39 7.54
CA TYR A 120 -10.15 18.08 7.99
C TYR A 120 -9.20 17.40 9.01
N CYS A 121 -9.79 16.52 9.80
CA CYS A 121 -9.06 15.60 10.69
C CYS A 121 -9.54 14.17 10.47
N LEU A 122 -8.61 13.21 10.51
CA LEU A 122 -8.93 11.78 10.51
C LEU A 122 -8.93 11.27 11.96
N ALA A 123 -10.09 10.96 12.49
CA ALA A 123 -10.29 10.40 13.83
C ALA A 123 -10.73 8.93 13.74
N GLY A 124 -9.78 8.00 13.82
CA GLY A 124 -10.05 6.58 13.55
C GLY A 124 -10.44 6.35 12.09
N THR A 125 -11.67 5.91 11.85
CA THR A 125 -12.23 5.71 10.50
C THR A 125 -13.12 6.85 10.03
N LYS A 126 -13.23 7.92 10.82
CA LYS A 126 -14.07 9.08 10.51
C LYS A 126 -13.23 10.25 10.00
N LEU A 127 -13.68 10.86 8.93
CA LEU A 127 -13.25 12.19 8.52
C LEU A 127 -14.15 13.24 9.18
N ILE A 128 -13.54 14.21 9.84
CA ILE A 128 -14.21 15.36 10.43
C ILE A 128 -13.79 16.57 9.61
N PHE A 129 -14.76 17.29 9.07
CA PHE A 129 -14.55 18.44 8.20
C PHE A 129 -15.02 19.74 8.86
N SER A 130 -14.51 20.85 8.39
CA SER A 130 -15.14 22.14 8.65
C SER A 130 -16.53 22.20 7.99
N SER A 131 -17.45 22.95 8.58
CA SER A 131 -18.82 23.12 8.06
C SER A 131 -18.89 23.59 6.59
N LYS A 132 -17.81 24.21 6.11
CA LYS A 132 -17.67 24.66 4.72
C LYS A 132 -17.61 23.53 3.70
N MET A 133 -17.29 22.30 4.12
CA MET A 133 -17.12 21.14 3.23
C MET A 133 -18.40 20.34 3.02
N SER A 134 -19.48 20.66 3.75
CA SER A 134 -20.79 20.03 3.55
C SER A 134 -21.31 20.28 2.13
N SER A 135 -21.75 19.20 1.47
CA SER A 135 -22.22 19.20 0.07
C SER A 135 -21.13 19.50 -0.98
N THR A 136 -19.86 19.50 -0.61
CA THR A 136 -18.74 19.66 -1.53
C THR A 136 -18.29 18.29 -2.01
N THR A 137 -18.04 18.14 -3.33
CA THR A 137 -17.48 16.89 -3.85
C THR A 137 -15.98 16.82 -3.55
N LEU A 138 -15.58 15.77 -2.89
CA LEU A 138 -14.19 15.52 -2.47
C LEU A 138 -13.65 14.29 -3.19
N ARG A 139 -12.39 14.36 -3.64
CA ARG A 139 -11.61 13.23 -4.10
C ARG A 139 -10.61 12.85 -3.03
N ILE A 140 -10.72 11.62 -2.52
CA ILE A 140 -9.79 11.02 -1.57
C ILE A 140 -8.81 10.16 -2.36
N GLU A 141 -7.52 10.43 -2.23
CA GLU A 141 -6.45 9.60 -2.74
C GLU A 141 -5.81 8.83 -1.58
N TYR A 142 -5.70 7.51 -1.71
CA TYR A 142 -5.23 6.64 -0.64
C TYR A 142 -4.37 5.50 -1.16
N VAL A 143 -3.47 4.99 -0.32
CA VAL A 143 -2.70 3.77 -0.58
C VAL A 143 -3.58 2.57 -0.30
N ARG A 144 -3.72 1.68 -1.27
CA ARG A 144 -4.49 0.44 -1.12
C ARG A 144 -3.77 -0.58 -0.24
N VAL A 145 -4.53 -1.34 0.52
CA VAL A 145 -4.05 -2.58 1.14
C VAL A 145 -3.61 -3.56 0.04
N PRO A 146 -2.52 -4.34 0.24
CA PRO A 146 -2.13 -5.38 -0.71
C PRO A 146 -3.27 -6.37 -0.97
N GLY A 147 -3.52 -6.68 -2.25
CA GLY A 147 -4.48 -7.72 -2.62
C GLY A 147 -3.99 -9.14 -2.34
N ILE A 148 -2.67 -9.31 -2.17
CA ILE A 148 -2.06 -10.61 -1.84
C ILE A 148 -2.16 -10.83 -0.34
N THR A 149 -2.87 -11.89 0.04
CA THR A 149 -3.04 -12.31 1.44
C THR A 149 -1.93 -13.28 1.86
N LYS A 150 -1.85 -13.57 3.15
CA LYS A 150 -0.88 -14.53 3.67
C LYS A 150 -1.00 -15.90 2.99
N THR A 151 -2.21 -16.36 2.71
CA THR A 151 -2.48 -17.71 2.16
C THR A 151 -2.18 -17.83 0.67
N ASP A 152 -1.97 -16.72 -0.03
CA ASP A 152 -1.61 -16.74 -1.46
C ASP A 152 -0.16 -17.15 -1.70
N TRP A 153 0.69 -17.07 -0.67
CA TRP A 153 2.11 -17.44 -0.74
C TRP A 153 2.29 -18.94 -0.71
N ILE A 154 2.21 -19.57 -1.91
CA ILE A 154 2.39 -21.01 -2.08
C ILE A 154 3.25 -21.29 -3.32
N THR A 155 3.95 -22.43 -3.33
CA THR A 155 4.71 -22.88 -4.50
C THR A 155 3.81 -23.02 -5.72
N GLY A 156 4.33 -22.68 -6.89
CA GLY A 156 3.61 -22.79 -8.17
C GLY A 156 2.47 -21.78 -8.36
N SER A 157 2.25 -20.85 -7.43
CA SER A 157 1.26 -19.79 -7.60
C SER A 157 1.63 -18.85 -8.75
N ALA A 158 0.73 -18.71 -9.72
CA ALA A 158 0.88 -17.76 -10.83
C ALA A 158 0.38 -16.35 -10.50
N THR A 159 0.00 -16.09 -9.23
CA THR A 159 -0.53 -14.79 -8.80
C THR A 159 0.48 -13.68 -9.07
N PHE A 160 0.03 -12.63 -9.74
CA PHE A 160 0.80 -11.44 -10.05
C PHE A 160 0.98 -10.58 -8.79
N ILE A 161 2.18 -10.07 -8.57
CA ILE A 161 2.49 -9.25 -7.39
C ILE A 161 2.21 -7.77 -7.70
N ASP A 162 3.01 -7.20 -8.58
CA ASP A 162 2.91 -5.81 -9.06
C ASP A 162 3.77 -5.60 -10.31
N ASN A 163 3.85 -4.36 -10.78
CA ASN A 163 4.55 -3.98 -12.01
C ASN A 163 6.08 -3.81 -11.86
N PHE A 164 6.66 -4.22 -10.73
CA PHE A 164 8.11 -4.09 -10.47
C PHE A 164 8.82 -5.46 -10.37
N PRO A 165 8.76 -6.31 -11.40
CA PRO A 165 9.25 -7.70 -11.32
C PRO A 165 10.75 -7.79 -10.98
N ASN A 166 11.54 -6.77 -11.31
CA ASN A 166 12.97 -6.71 -11.01
C ASN A 166 13.27 -6.54 -9.51
N PHE A 167 12.28 -6.10 -8.74
CA PHE A 167 12.40 -5.86 -7.30
C PHE A 167 11.65 -6.88 -6.45
N HIS A 168 10.91 -7.81 -7.03
CA HIS A 168 10.26 -8.89 -6.29
C HIS A 168 11.24 -9.76 -5.46
N PRO A 169 12.52 -9.95 -5.85
CA PRO A 169 13.50 -10.61 -4.98
C PRO A 169 13.67 -9.95 -3.61
N LEU A 170 13.39 -8.64 -3.47
CA LEU A 170 13.40 -7.97 -2.16
C LEU A 170 12.42 -8.60 -1.17
N ILE A 171 11.27 -9.08 -1.63
CA ILE A 171 10.27 -9.75 -0.78
C ILE A 171 10.88 -10.99 -0.14
N ALA A 172 11.56 -11.82 -0.93
CA ALA A 172 12.24 -13.02 -0.46
C ALA A 172 13.41 -12.67 0.49
N LEU A 173 14.18 -11.62 0.19
CA LEU A 173 15.28 -11.16 1.04
C LEU A 173 14.78 -10.62 2.39
N TYR A 174 13.71 -9.84 2.42
CA TYR A 174 13.07 -9.40 3.68
C TYR A 174 12.56 -10.59 4.49
N ALA A 175 11.89 -11.55 3.83
CA ALA A 175 11.41 -12.76 4.46
C ALA A 175 12.56 -13.59 5.06
N ALA A 176 13.67 -13.74 4.32
CA ALA A 176 14.86 -14.45 4.78
C ALA A 176 15.54 -13.74 5.96
N ARG A 177 15.53 -12.40 5.98
CA ARG A 177 16.00 -11.63 7.14
C ARG A 177 15.16 -11.91 8.39
N TYR A 178 13.83 -11.95 8.28
CA TYR A 178 12.96 -12.29 9.41
C TYR A 178 13.20 -13.72 9.92
N TYR A 179 13.37 -14.66 9.00
CA TYR A 179 13.73 -16.03 9.35
C TYR A 179 15.06 -16.09 10.10
N ALA A 180 16.11 -15.44 9.57
CA ALA A 180 17.43 -15.42 10.17
C ALA A 180 17.47 -14.78 11.58
N ILE A 181 16.72 -13.70 11.79
CA ILE A 181 16.61 -13.06 13.12
C ILE A 181 16.02 -14.05 14.13
N ARG A 182 14.99 -14.80 13.73
CA ARG A 182 14.37 -15.82 14.60
C ARG A 182 15.34 -16.94 14.93
N ASP A 183 16.14 -17.37 13.96
CA ASP A 183 17.02 -18.52 14.07
C ASP A 183 18.37 -18.16 14.72
N GLY A 184 18.59 -16.87 15.06
CA GLY A 184 19.82 -16.36 15.66
C GLY A 184 21.03 -16.43 14.74
N ALA A 185 20.80 -16.61 13.42
CA ALA A 185 21.86 -16.73 12.42
C ALA A 185 22.45 -15.37 12.07
N SER A 186 23.78 -15.29 11.97
CA SER A 186 24.47 -14.12 11.44
C SER A 186 24.41 -14.15 9.90
N ASN A 187 23.74 -13.15 9.30
CA ASN A 187 23.51 -13.09 7.85
C ASN A 187 24.07 -11.84 7.20
N ALA A 188 25.35 -11.54 7.44
CA ALA A 188 26.03 -10.40 6.82
C ALA A 188 25.93 -10.39 5.28
N PRO A 189 26.08 -11.52 4.55
CA PRO A 189 25.89 -11.54 3.09
C PRO A 189 24.48 -11.20 2.65
N LEU A 190 23.46 -11.72 3.36
CA LEU A 190 22.06 -11.42 3.08
C LEU A 190 21.75 -9.94 3.28
N LEU A 191 22.23 -9.34 4.37
CA LEU A 191 22.04 -7.91 4.66
C LEU A 191 22.73 -7.03 3.62
N ALA A 192 23.90 -7.42 3.12
CA ALA A 192 24.59 -6.70 2.05
C ALA A 192 23.79 -6.74 0.73
N GLN A 193 23.25 -7.92 0.36
CA GLN A 193 22.40 -8.05 -0.81
C GLN A 193 21.11 -7.23 -0.67
N LEU A 194 20.51 -7.26 0.50
CA LEU A 194 19.29 -6.50 0.80
C LEU A 194 19.54 -4.99 0.64
N ALA A 195 20.62 -4.48 1.26
CA ALA A 195 20.98 -3.06 1.18
C ALA A 195 21.24 -2.63 -0.28
N HIS A 196 21.95 -3.45 -1.05
CA HIS A 196 22.22 -3.18 -2.46
C HIS A 196 20.92 -3.09 -3.29
N LYS A 197 20.02 -4.05 -3.10
CA LYS A 197 18.71 -4.07 -3.80
C LYS A 197 17.78 -2.95 -3.36
N GLU A 198 17.81 -2.56 -2.09
CA GLU A 198 17.08 -1.38 -1.62
C GLU A 198 17.59 -0.09 -2.27
N ASP A 199 18.90 0.05 -2.44
CA ASP A 199 19.47 1.22 -3.10
C ASP A 199 19.14 1.26 -4.60
N GLU A 200 19.14 0.10 -5.28
CA GLU A 200 18.66 0.00 -6.67
C GLU A 200 17.19 0.44 -6.77
N LEU A 201 16.33 -0.03 -5.86
CA LEU A 201 14.92 0.36 -5.82
C LEU A 201 14.75 1.87 -5.60
N LYS A 202 15.48 2.45 -4.65
CA LYS A 202 15.44 3.90 -4.39
C LYS A 202 15.87 4.70 -5.62
N GLN A 203 16.96 4.30 -6.27
CA GLN A 203 17.44 4.94 -7.48
C GLN A 203 16.42 4.84 -8.62
N PHE A 204 15.84 3.65 -8.81
CA PHE A 204 14.80 3.43 -9.81
C PHE A 204 13.58 4.32 -9.57
N LEU A 205 13.06 4.36 -8.34
CA LEU A 205 11.90 5.19 -8.00
C LEU A 205 12.21 6.70 -8.09
N ALA A 206 13.45 7.11 -7.79
CA ALA A 206 13.85 8.50 -7.90
C ALA A 206 14.07 8.94 -9.37
N THR A 207 14.61 8.08 -10.21
CA THR A 207 14.92 8.38 -11.62
C THR A 207 13.77 8.01 -12.56
N GLY A 208 13.04 6.94 -12.28
CA GLY A 208 11.92 6.46 -13.08
C GLY A 208 10.70 7.38 -13.07
N MET A 209 10.73 8.42 -12.26
CA MET A 209 9.69 9.46 -12.19
C MET A 209 9.96 10.66 -13.11
N THR A 210 11.05 10.65 -13.88
CA THR A 210 11.22 11.58 -14.98
C THR A 210 10.24 11.22 -16.10
N THR A 211 9.76 12.21 -16.80
CA THR A 211 8.63 12.19 -17.76
C THR A 211 8.60 11.03 -18.76
N ASP A 212 9.74 10.44 -19.09
CA ASP A 212 9.82 9.34 -20.06
C ASP A 212 9.45 7.95 -19.47
N ASN A 213 9.61 7.76 -18.17
CA ASN A 213 9.24 6.53 -17.48
C ASN A 213 7.86 6.59 -16.80
N ALA A 214 7.27 7.77 -16.69
CA ALA A 214 5.90 7.95 -16.20
C ALA A 214 4.87 7.19 -17.07
N GLN A 215 5.18 6.96 -18.35
CA GLN A 215 4.37 6.13 -19.23
C GLN A 215 4.36 4.64 -18.85
N TYR A 216 5.41 4.12 -18.20
CA TYR A 216 5.46 2.74 -17.72
C TYR A 216 4.73 2.52 -16.40
N ILE A 217 4.64 3.56 -15.58
CA ILE A 217 3.97 3.49 -14.27
C ILE A 217 2.52 3.97 -14.38
N SER A 218 2.25 4.96 -15.23
CA SER A 218 0.97 5.65 -15.35
C SER A 218 -0.19 4.82 -15.93
N PRO A 219 -0.02 3.95 -16.93
CA PRO A 219 -1.18 3.28 -17.53
C PRO A 219 -1.72 2.11 -16.70
N GLN A 220 -0.96 1.61 -15.73
CA GLN A 220 -1.31 0.40 -14.98
C GLN A 220 -1.55 0.62 -13.49
N ILE A 221 -1.28 1.81 -12.99
CA ILE A 221 -1.71 2.20 -11.65
C ILE A 221 -3.21 2.47 -11.73
N GLY A 222 -3.91 1.38 -11.68
CA GLY A 222 -5.32 1.17 -11.61
C GLY A 222 -6.21 2.39 -11.46
N TYR A 223 -6.60 2.94 -12.55
CA TYR A 223 -7.88 3.65 -12.65
C TYR A 223 -9.07 2.66 -12.59
N SER A 224 -8.84 1.46 -12.08
CA SER A 224 -9.91 0.50 -11.85
C SER A 224 -10.61 0.87 -10.54
N ASN A 225 -11.83 1.19 -10.66
CA ASN A 225 -12.82 1.40 -9.62
C ASN A 225 -12.93 2.84 -9.11
N VAL A 226 -13.42 3.70 -9.99
CA VAL A 226 -14.20 4.87 -9.58
C VAL A 226 -15.48 4.34 -8.93
N VAL A 227 -15.52 4.33 -7.61
CA VAL A 227 -16.79 4.17 -6.88
C VAL A 227 -17.31 5.58 -6.66
N VAL A 228 -18.38 5.92 -7.38
CA VAL A 228 -19.18 7.12 -7.10
C VAL A 228 -20.20 6.70 -6.04
N ILE A 229 -20.09 7.28 -4.87
CA ILE A 229 -21.03 7.09 -3.77
C ILE A 229 -21.93 8.31 -3.66
#